data_009c765b0712029c3d5461b2bc5d95e9
#
_entry.id   009c765b0712029c3d5461b2bc5d95e9
#
_cell.length_a   1.000
_cell.length_b   1.000
_cell.length_c   1.000
_cell.angle_alpha   90.00
_cell.angle_beta   90.00
_cell.angle_gamma   90.00
#
_symmetry.space_group_name_H-M   'P 1'
#
loop_
_entity.id
_entity.type
_entity.pdbx_description
1 polymer ?
#
loop_
_entity_poly.entity_id
_entity_poly.type
_entity_poly.pdbx_seq_one_letter_code
_entity_poly.pdbx_strand_id
1 'polypeptide(L)'
;KTKKLAKTSKTPGRTQAINVFLISEKINMIDLPGYGFAKVSKVARENLMTLIEEYIENRDTLDHVFLLIDSKVGIKNSDIDMLDLLSDCSRKFSIILTKIDKISNNYLEYQKKSILSLMQNYEKSFTKIYQSETKKNNGITEIQRSIYGLSQ
;
A
#
# COMPACT_ATOMS: atom_id res chain seq x y z
N LYS A 1 11.37 -7.39 18.72
CA LYS A 1 11.46 -7.75 17.27
C LYS A 1 10.78 -9.09 17.07
N THR A 2 9.49 -9.12 16.82
CA THR A 2 8.77 -10.34 16.44
C THR A 2 9.17 -10.71 15.01
N LYS A 3 10.07 -11.68 14.89
CA LYS A 3 10.41 -12.34 13.62
C LYS A 3 9.20 -13.17 13.17
N LYS A 4 8.43 -12.75 12.17
CA LYS A 4 7.30 -13.40 11.48
C LYS A 4 5.90 -12.92 11.89
N LEU A 5 5.62 -11.62 11.73
CA LEU A 5 4.22 -11.13 11.74
C LEU A 5 3.49 -11.45 10.42
N ALA A 6 4.16 -11.47 9.30
CA ALA A 6 3.59 -11.87 8.01
C ALA A 6 4.37 -13.06 7.42
N LYS A 7 3.67 -14.03 6.84
CA LYS A 7 4.29 -15.12 6.06
C LYS A 7 4.78 -14.56 4.74
N THR A 8 6.07 -14.26 4.64
CA THR A 8 6.67 -13.90 3.35
C THR A 8 6.65 -15.12 2.41
N SER A 9 6.10 -14.94 1.22
CA SER A 9 6.05 -15.95 0.17
C SER A 9 6.82 -15.46 -1.05
N LYS A 10 7.56 -16.35 -1.69
CA LYS A 10 8.20 -16.10 -2.99
C LYS A 10 7.20 -16.13 -4.15
N THR A 11 5.97 -16.58 -3.91
CA THR A 11 4.93 -16.70 -4.93
C THR A 11 3.93 -15.56 -4.77
N PRO A 12 3.77 -14.68 -5.77
CA PRO A 12 2.77 -13.61 -5.76
C PRO A 12 1.34 -14.19 -5.73
N GLY A 13 0.38 -13.47 -5.10
CA GLY A 13 -1.05 -13.85 -5.08
C GLY A 13 -1.44 -14.87 -4.01
N ARG A 14 -0.66 -15.02 -2.94
CA ARG A 14 -0.95 -15.99 -1.87
C ARG A 14 -1.97 -15.51 -0.84
N THR A 15 -2.13 -14.20 -0.68
CA THR A 15 -3.11 -13.62 0.23
C THR A 15 -4.47 -13.60 -0.47
N GLN A 16 -5.36 -14.50 -0.09
CA GLN A 16 -6.75 -14.61 -0.60
C GLN A 16 -7.78 -14.21 0.45
N ALA A 17 -7.32 -13.70 1.59
CA ALA A 17 -8.14 -13.27 2.70
C ALA A 17 -7.52 -12.01 3.34
N ILE A 18 -8.33 -11.25 4.03
CA ILE A 18 -7.87 -10.12 4.84
C ILE A 18 -7.17 -10.66 6.09
N ASN A 19 -5.90 -10.27 6.31
CA ASN A 19 -5.18 -10.62 7.52
C ASN A 19 -5.16 -9.41 8.47
N VAL A 20 -5.46 -9.65 9.74
CA VAL A 20 -5.46 -8.63 10.78
C VAL A 20 -4.31 -8.88 11.75
N PHE A 21 -3.49 -7.87 12.00
CA PHE A 21 -2.37 -7.91 12.94
C PHE A 21 -2.55 -6.80 13.98
N LEU A 22 -2.68 -7.17 15.24
CA LEU A 22 -2.70 -6.22 16.33
C LEU A 22 -1.28 -5.75 16.66
N ILE A 23 -1.04 -4.44 16.61
CA ILE A 23 0.24 -3.81 16.92
C ILE A 23 0.08 -2.97 18.20
N SER A 24 0.87 -3.28 19.22
CA SER A 24 0.92 -2.51 20.48
C SER A 24 -0.45 -2.32 21.15
N GLU A 25 -1.36 -3.28 21.01
CA GLU A 25 -2.72 -3.30 21.59
C GLU A 25 -3.63 -2.13 21.17
N LYS A 26 -3.16 -1.26 20.27
CA LYS A 26 -3.86 -0.03 19.86
C LYS A 26 -4.15 0.06 18.38
N ILE A 27 -3.37 -0.62 17.54
CA ILE A 27 -3.44 -0.48 16.08
C ILE A 27 -3.71 -1.83 15.47
N ASN A 28 -4.76 -1.93 14.68
CA ASN A 28 -4.98 -3.05 13.77
C ASN A 28 -4.33 -2.74 12.43
N MET A 29 -3.25 -3.44 12.09
CA MET A 29 -2.68 -3.40 10.76
C MET A 29 -3.34 -4.48 9.90
N ILE A 30 -3.87 -4.06 8.76
CA ILE A 30 -4.61 -4.92 7.84
C ILE A 30 -3.75 -5.17 6.62
N ASP A 31 -3.51 -6.44 6.30
CA ASP A 31 -2.86 -6.88 5.06
C ASP A 31 -3.96 -7.35 4.10
N LEU A 32 -4.24 -6.52 3.11
CA LEU A 32 -5.24 -6.81 2.08
C LEU A 32 -4.62 -7.65 0.96
N PRO A 33 -5.41 -8.47 0.26
CA PRO A 33 -4.95 -9.16 -0.94
C PRO A 33 -4.41 -8.18 -1.98
N GLY A 34 -3.34 -8.57 -2.68
CA GLY A 34 -2.81 -7.75 -3.76
C GLY A 34 -3.74 -7.79 -4.99
N TYR A 35 -4.20 -6.65 -5.43
CA TYR A 35 -5.12 -6.47 -6.57
C TYR A 35 -4.44 -6.54 -7.94
N GLY A 36 -3.11 -6.38 -8.02
CA GLY A 36 -2.36 -6.25 -9.29
C GLY A 36 -1.76 -7.56 -9.83
N PHE A 37 -2.13 -8.74 -9.34
CA PHE A 37 -1.49 -9.99 -9.74
C PHE A 37 -2.11 -10.61 -11.01
N ALA A 38 -1.26 -10.83 -12.02
CA ALA A 38 -1.64 -11.44 -13.30
C ALA A 38 -1.91 -12.96 -13.24
N LYS A 39 -1.56 -13.63 -12.13
CA LYS A 39 -1.58 -15.11 -12.02
C LYS A 39 -2.86 -15.70 -11.42
N VAL A 40 -3.86 -14.91 -11.16
CA VAL A 40 -5.18 -15.39 -10.71
C VAL A 40 -6.17 -15.32 -11.85
N SER A 41 -7.19 -16.20 -11.85
CA SER A 41 -8.26 -16.16 -12.84
C SER A 41 -9.01 -14.81 -12.79
N LYS A 42 -9.69 -14.46 -13.88
CA LYS A 42 -10.48 -13.21 -13.95
C LYS A 42 -11.51 -13.15 -12.81
N VAL A 43 -12.25 -14.24 -12.60
CA VAL A 43 -13.25 -14.35 -11.54
C VAL A 43 -12.63 -14.19 -10.14
N ALA A 44 -11.49 -14.83 -9.88
CA ALA A 44 -10.81 -14.69 -8.59
C ALA A 44 -10.32 -13.24 -8.35
N ARG A 45 -9.93 -12.54 -9.40
CA ARG A 45 -9.53 -11.13 -9.32
C ARG A 45 -10.73 -10.23 -9.01
N GLU A 46 -11.85 -10.44 -9.67
CA GLU A 46 -13.09 -9.71 -9.43
C GLU A 46 -13.56 -9.90 -7.99
N ASN A 47 -13.58 -11.13 -7.48
CA ASN A 47 -13.92 -11.41 -6.09
C ASN A 47 -12.97 -10.74 -5.09
N LEU A 48 -11.66 -10.71 -5.38
CA LEU A 48 -10.69 -10.02 -4.53
C LEU A 48 -10.90 -8.50 -4.54
N MET A 49 -11.21 -7.91 -5.69
CA MET A 49 -11.52 -6.48 -5.79
C MET A 49 -12.78 -6.15 -4.99
N THR A 50 -13.87 -6.89 -5.17
CA THR A 50 -15.10 -6.70 -4.39
C THR A 50 -14.84 -6.75 -2.88
N LEU A 51 -14.03 -7.71 -2.42
CA LEU A 51 -13.66 -7.80 -1.00
C LEU A 51 -12.88 -6.56 -0.49
N ILE A 52 -11.97 -6.03 -1.32
CA ILE A 52 -11.20 -4.83 -0.99
C ILE A 52 -12.10 -3.59 -0.98
N GLU A 53 -12.95 -3.45 -1.99
CA GLU A 53 -13.93 -2.37 -2.14
C GLU A 53 -14.87 -2.33 -0.93
N GLU A 54 -15.52 -3.44 -0.60
CA GLU A 54 -16.40 -3.57 0.56
C GLU A 54 -15.68 -3.20 1.87
N TYR A 55 -14.41 -3.61 2.01
CA TYR A 55 -13.63 -3.29 3.20
C TYR A 55 -13.33 -1.78 3.30
N ILE A 56 -12.92 -1.15 2.20
CA ILE A 56 -12.58 0.28 2.15
C ILE A 56 -13.82 1.14 2.36
N GLU A 57 -14.93 0.78 1.74
CA GLU A 57 -16.19 1.52 1.82
C GLU A 57 -16.80 1.47 3.21
N ASN A 58 -16.91 0.27 3.80
CA ASN A 58 -17.74 0.03 4.96
C ASN A 58 -16.99 0.00 6.30
N ARG A 59 -15.66 0.16 6.30
CA ARG A 59 -14.88 0.14 7.54
C ARG A 59 -14.70 1.54 8.13
N ASP A 60 -15.59 1.95 9.05
CA ASP A 60 -15.52 3.27 9.70
C ASP A 60 -14.23 3.53 10.46
N THR A 61 -13.62 2.47 11.02
CA THR A 61 -12.36 2.55 11.76
C THR A 61 -11.11 2.45 10.87
N LEU A 62 -11.24 2.66 9.54
CA LEU A 62 -10.11 2.70 8.62
C LEU A 62 -9.52 4.11 8.60
N ASP A 63 -8.48 4.34 9.38
CA ASP A 63 -7.86 5.65 9.51
C ASP A 63 -6.95 6.00 8.34
N HIS A 64 -6.21 5.02 7.81
CA HIS A 64 -5.21 5.28 6.79
C HIS A 64 -4.89 4.05 5.93
N VAL A 65 -4.62 4.28 4.65
CA VAL A 65 -4.20 3.24 3.70
C VAL A 65 -2.77 3.51 3.22
N PHE A 66 -1.93 2.48 3.24
CA PHE A 66 -0.60 2.51 2.63
C PHE A 66 -0.62 1.72 1.32
N LEU A 67 -0.50 2.41 0.20
CA LEU A 67 -0.44 1.80 -1.13
C LEU A 67 1.01 1.49 -1.50
N LEU A 68 1.34 0.20 -1.68
CA LEU A 68 2.69 -0.26 -1.97
C LEU A 68 2.92 -0.33 -3.48
N ILE A 69 3.82 0.52 -3.99
CA ILE A 69 4.19 0.59 -5.41
C ILE A 69 5.62 0.08 -5.58
N ASP A 70 5.82 -0.88 -6.49
CA ASP A 70 7.16 -1.32 -6.88
C ASP A 70 7.85 -0.21 -7.67
N SER A 71 8.92 0.36 -7.14
CA SER A 71 9.62 1.50 -7.74
C SER A 71 10.19 1.22 -9.12
N LYS A 72 10.46 -0.06 -9.45
CA LYS A 72 10.91 -0.46 -10.78
C LYS A 72 9.80 -0.38 -11.83
N VAL A 73 8.56 -0.59 -11.40
CA VAL A 73 7.38 -0.66 -12.29
C VAL A 73 6.66 0.68 -12.37
N GLY A 74 6.55 1.38 -11.22
CA GLY A 74 5.75 2.59 -11.10
C GLY A 74 4.25 2.32 -10.97
N ILE A 75 3.45 3.37 -11.08
CA ILE A 75 1.97 3.29 -11.00
C ILE A 75 1.41 2.64 -12.26
N LYS A 76 0.47 1.72 -12.06
CA LYS A 76 -0.28 1.01 -13.10
C LYS A 76 -1.74 1.48 -13.12
N ASN A 77 -2.50 1.07 -14.14
CA ASN A 77 -3.93 1.36 -14.22
C ASN A 77 -4.69 0.82 -12.99
N SER A 78 -4.36 -0.39 -12.53
CA SER A 78 -4.97 -0.95 -11.32
C SER A 78 -4.65 -0.14 -10.04
N ASP A 79 -3.56 0.60 -10.03
CA ASP A 79 -3.23 1.49 -8.92
C ASP A 79 -4.04 2.79 -9.03
N ILE A 80 -4.30 3.27 -10.26
CA ILE A 80 -5.20 4.40 -10.51
C ILE A 80 -6.62 4.06 -10.03
N ASP A 81 -7.15 2.90 -10.44
CA ASP A 81 -8.48 2.44 -9.99
C ASP A 81 -8.58 2.43 -8.47
N MET A 82 -7.52 1.99 -7.78
CA MET A 82 -7.46 2.00 -6.31
C MET A 82 -7.39 3.42 -5.72
N LEU A 83 -6.64 4.33 -6.35
CA LEU A 83 -6.55 5.73 -5.93
C LEU A 83 -7.89 6.43 -6.07
N ASP A 84 -8.62 6.17 -7.15
CA ASP A 84 -9.96 6.69 -7.38
C ASP A 84 -10.93 6.18 -6.29
N LEU A 85 -10.95 4.88 -6.02
CA LEU A 85 -11.74 4.29 -4.95
C LEU A 85 -11.45 4.94 -3.57
N LEU A 86 -10.18 5.09 -3.22
CA LEU A 86 -9.78 5.70 -1.95
C LEU A 86 -10.23 7.15 -1.85
N SER A 87 -10.13 7.89 -2.95
CA SER A 87 -10.57 9.29 -3.03
C SER A 87 -12.09 9.42 -2.92
N ASP A 88 -12.84 8.60 -3.65
CA ASP A 88 -14.31 8.58 -3.64
C ASP A 88 -14.86 8.24 -2.26
N CYS A 89 -14.21 7.30 -1.55
CA CYS A 89 -14.53 6.97 -0.16
C CYS A 89 -13.94 7.97 0.86
N SER A 90 -13.30 9.06 0.42
CA SER A 90 -12.65 10.05 1.28
C SER A 90 -11.61 9.44 2.25
N ARG A 91 -10.98 8.33 1.89
CA ARG A 91 -9.98 7.65 2.72
C ARG A 91 -8.62 8.33 2.57
N LYS A 92 -7.94 8.55 3.69
CA LYS A 92 -6.57 9.06 3.67
C LYS A 92 -5.60 7.96 3.26
N PHE A 93 -4.64 8.30 2.40
CA PHE A 93 -3.63 7.34 1.98
C PHE A 93 -2.24 7.94 1.81
N SER A 94 -1.26 7.06 1.87
CA SER A 94 0.14 7.33 1.52
C SER A 94 0.64 6.30 0.52
N ILE A 95 1.61 6.69 -0.29
CA ILE A 95 2.31 5.78 -1.20
C ILE A 95 3.62 5.33 -0.57
N ILE A 96 3.91 4.04 -0.63
CA ILE A 96 5.21 3.49 -0.27
C ILE A 96 5.90 2.98 -1.54
N LEU A 97 6.93 3.67 -2.00
CA LEU A 97 7.81 3.17 -3.05
C LEU A 97 8.71 2.07 -2.48
N THR A 98 8.46 0.85 -2.89
CA THR A 98 9.20 -0.33 -2.45
C THR A 98 10.35 -0.65 -3.39
N LYS A 99 11.32 -1.45 -2.93
CA LYS A 99 12.45 -1.95 -3.73
C LYS A 99 13.30 -0.85 -4.38
N ILE A 100 13.47 0.29 -3.71
CA ILE A 100 14.26 1.41 -4.23
C ILE A 100 15.72 1.02 -4.50
N ASP A 101 16.22 -0.04 -3.85
CA ASP A 101 17.54 -0.64 -4.10
C ASP A 101 17.71 -1.29 -5.50
N LYS A 102 16.63 -1.38 -6.28
CA LYS A 102 16.61 -2.00 -7.62
C LYS A 102 16.65 -1.01 -8.77
N ILE A 103 16.68 0.28 -8.48
CA ILE A 103 16.67 1.35 -9.47
C ILE A 103 17.76 2.38 -9.14
N SER A 104 18.12 3.19 -10.15
CA SER A 104 19.06 4.31 -9.93
C SER A 104 18.38 5.47 -9.19
N ASN A 105 19.19 6.29 -8.50
CA ASN A 105 18.68 7.48 -7.81
C ASN A 105 17.99 8.44 -8.78
N ASN A 106 18.51 8.63 -9.99
CA ASN A 106 17.89 9.50 -11.00
C ASN A 106 16.50 8.99 -11.41
N TYR A 107 16.35 7.68 -11.58
CA TYR A 107 15.06 7.08 -11.91
C TYR A 107 14.09 7.15 -10.74
N LEU A 108 14.56 6.98 -9.50
CA LEU A 108 13.77 7.17 -8.29
C LEU A 108 13.21 8.60 -8.20
N GLU A 109 14.04 9.61 -8.43
CA GLU A 109 13.60 11.01 -8.41
C GLU A 109 12.60 11.31 -9.55
N TYR A 110 12.80 10.73 -10.73
CA TYR A 110 11.83 10.80 -11.83
C TYR A 110 10.48 10.20 -11.42
N GLN A 111 10.46 9.00 -10.87
CA GLN A 111 9.25 8.32 -10.38
C GLN A 111 8.53 9.16 -9.31
N LYS A 112 9.25 9.71 -8.35
CA LYS A 112 8.68 10.57 -7.31
C LYS A 112 8.01 11.81 -7.90
N LYS A 113 8.66 12.50 -8.83
CA LYS A 113 8.09 13.67 -9.51
C LYS A 113 6.82 13.32 -10.27
N SER A 114 6.84 12.22 -11.02
CA SER A 114 5.68 11.73 -11.78
C SER A 114 4.51 11.42 -10.85
N ILE A 115 4.78 10.72 -9.74
CA ILE A 115 3.75 10.40 -8.74
C ILE A 115 3.21 11.67 -8.07
N LEU A 116 4.07 12.62 -7.66
CA LEU A 116 3.62 13.86 -7.06
C LEU A 116 2.74 14.69 -7.99
N SER A 117 3.06 14.71 -9.30
CA SER A 117 2.21 15.35 -10.29
C SER A 117 0.82 14.70 -10.38
N LEU A 118 0.76 13.37 -10.37
CA LEU A 118 -0.50 12.63 -10.34
C LEU A 118 -1.30 12.90 -9.05
N MET A 119 -0.62 12.98 -7.90
CA MET A 119 -1.25 13.20 -6.60
C MET A 119 -1.96 14.55 -6.47
N GLN A 120 -1.72 15.50 -7.36
CA GLN A 120 -2.48 16.74 -7.43
C GLN A 120 -3.99 16.50 -7.64
N ASN A 121 -4.34 15.40 -8.33
CA ASN A 121 -5.74 14.99 -8.51
C ASN A 121 -6.37 14.41 -7.23
N TYR A 122 -5.57 14.05 -6.23
CA TYR A 122 -5.97 13.37 -5.00
C TYR A 122 -5.56 14.14 -3.73
N GLU A 123 -5.33 15.45 -3.82
CA GLU A 123 -4.76 16.27 -2.74
C GLU A 123 -5.56 16.19 -1.42
N LYS A 124 -6.87 15.97 -1.49
CA LYS A 124 -7.72 15.82 -0.29
C LYS A 124 -7.51 14.50 0.45
N SER A 125 -7.08 13.45 -0.24
CA SER A 125 -6.91 12.08 0.29
C SER A 125 -5.45 11.71 0.45
N PHE A 126 -4.58 12.17 -0.43
CA PHE A 126 -3.15 11.90 -0.41
C PHE A 126 -2.44 12.63 0.73
N THR A 127 -1.51 11.96 1.41
CA THR A 127 -0.72 12.54 2.49
C THR A 127 0.78 12.62 2.17
N LYS A 128 1.42 11.50 1.80
CA LYS A 128 2.89 11.47 1.64
C LYS A 128 3.37 10.29 0.79
N ILE A 129 4.56 10.44 0.21
CA ILE A 129 5.34 9.34 -0.36
C ILE A 129 6.42 8.91 0.63
N TYR A 130 6.45 7.63 0.93
CA TYR A 130 7.53 6.96 1.64
C TYR A 130 8.38 6.14 0.68
N GLN A 131 9.62 5.85 1.10
CA GLN A 131 10.54 5.02 0.35
C GLN A 131 10.99 3.86 1.23
N SER A 132 11.09 2.67 0.68
CA SER A 132 11.59 1.52 1.45
C SER A 132 12.46 0.58 0.63
N GLU A 133 13.46 0.04 1.28
CA GLU A 133 14.23 -1.10 0.81
C GLU A 133 14.30 -2.18 1.90
N THR A 134 14.21 -3.44 1.49
CA THR A 134 14.15 -4.55 2.45
C THR A 134 15.52 -4.93 3.00
N LYS A 135 16.58 -4.78 2.19
CA LYS A 135 17.92 -5.25 2.54
C LYS A 135 18.58 -4.49 3.69
N LYS A 136 18.45 -3.17 3.71
CA LYS A 136 19.07 -2.29 4.71
C LYS A 136 18.06 -1.72 5.71
N ASN A 137 16.78 -2.12 5.64
CA ASN A 137 15.68 -1.53 6.42
C ASN A 137 15.57 0.00 6.27
N ASN A 138 16.05 0.55 5.16
CA ASN A 138 15.97 1.98 4.89
C ASN A 138 14.51 2.40 4.69
N GLY A 139 14.12 3.53 5.29
CA GLY A 139 12.76 4.06 5.25
C GLY A 139 11.75 3.38 6.19
N ILE A 140 12.04 2.19 6.72
CA ILE A 140 11.11 1.45 7.60
C ILE A 140 10.81 2.21 8.89
N THR A 141 11.82 2.83 9.49
CA THR A 141 11.64 3.61 10.73
C THR A 141 10.70 4.80 10.53
N GLU A 142 10.75 5.46 9.39
CA GLU A 142 9.86 6.58 9.07
C GLU A 142 8.41 6.11 8.91
N ILE A 143 8.20 4.99 8.20
CA ILE A 143 6.88 4.38 8.05
C ILE A 143 6.33 3.96 9.42
N GLN A 144 7.14 3.32 10.26
CA GLN A 144 6.74 2.93 11.61
C GLN A 144 6.31 4.14 12.46
N ARG A 145 7.07 5.24 12.43
CA ARG A 145 6.70 6.48 13.15
C ARG A 145 5.37 7.04 12.65
N SER A 146 5.13 7.00 11.34
CA SER A 146 3.86 7.42 10.77
C SER A 146 2.69 6.57 11.26
N ILE A 147 2.83 5.24 11.26
CA ILE A 147 1.80 4.32 11.77
C ILE A 147 1.51 4.60 13.25
N TYR A 148 2.53 4.77 14.08
CA TYR A 148 2.32 5.10 15.50
C TYR A 148 1.70 6.48 15.70
N GLY A 149 1.97 7.46 14.83
CA GLY A 149 1.36 8.77 14.87
C GLY A 149 -0.14 8.77 14.59
N LEU A 150 -0.66 7.76 13.88
CA LEU A 150 -2.11 7.59 13.64
C LEU A 150 -2.88 7.12 14.87
N SER A 151 -2.19 6.64 15.91
CA SER A 151 -2.82 6.09 17.14
C SER A 151 -2.94 7.10 18.28
N GLN A 152 -2.55 8.34 18.04
CA GLN A 152 -2.61 9.44 19.02
C GLN A 152 -3.78 10.37 18.73
#